data_38077d8c4504199cb92771ce898209c6
#
_entry.id   38077d8c4504199cb92771ce898209c6
#
_cell.length_a   1.000
_cell.length_b   1.000
_cell.length_c   1.000
_cell.angle_alpha   90.00
_cell.angle_beta   90.00
_cell.angle_gamma   90.00
#
_symmetry.space_group_name_H-M   'P 1'
#
loop_
_entity.id
_entity.type
_entity.pdbx_description
1 polymer ?
#
loop_
_entity_poly.entity_id
_entity_poly.type
_entity_poly.pdbx_seq_one_letter_code
_entity_poly.pdbx_strand_id
1 'polypeptide(L)'
;KVKPGDKVYLSLTNQPGIKLVGHVYGLNQYFNDNSKSVAVHVKIDAQSLKTSGVHGSARLFDGMYVSGKIATGSQSCIALPSKAIVSTDGKQFVFALNGKPEKGEYSFSRHEVITGVSDGAYTEVKLCKHLKQEGKKIVTENAYYLASLTGEHADEH
;
A
#
# COMPACT_ATOMS: atom_id res chain seq x y z
N LYS A 1 1.18 15.53 -8.40
CA LYS A 1 0.88 15.84 -9.80
C LYS A 1 1.92 15.17 -10.68
N VAL A 2 1.47 14.42 -11.69
CA VAL A 2 2.36 13.73 -12.65
C VAL A 2 3.17 14.75 -13.45
N LYS A 3 4.47 14.48 -13.65
CA LYS A 3 5.39 15.33 -14.42
C LYS A 3 6.39 14.46 -15.22
N PRO A 4 7.00 14.99 -16.27
CA PRO A 4 8.10 14.32 -16.95
C PRO A 4 9.23 13.97 -15.98
N GLY A 5 9.80 12.77 -16.12
CA GLY A 5 10.80 12.20 -15.23
C GLY A 5 10.25 11.33 -14.11
N ASP A 6 8.95 11.38 -13.82
CA ASP A 6 8.35 10.51 -12.82
C ASP A 6 8.50 9.05 -13.20
N LYS A 7 8.90 8.21 -12.22
CA LYS A 7 9.10 6.78 -12.40
C LYS A 7 7.77 6.06 -12.50
N VAL A 8 7.69 5.09 -13.41
CA VAL A 8 6.49 4.30 -13.64
C VAL A 8 6.80 2.82 -13.49
N TYR A 9 6.02 2.14 -12.67
CA TYR A 9 6.04 0.68 -12.53
C TYR A 9 4.90 0.11 -13.37
N LEU A 10 5.26 -0.71 -14.35
CA LEU A 10 4.33 -1.29 -15.32
C LEU A 10 4.20 -2.79 -15.08
N SER A 11 3.00 -3.31 -15.19
CA SER A 11 2.71 -4.75 -15.20
C SER A 11 1.84 -5.10 -16.39
N LEU A 12 2.16 -6.20 -17.06
CA LEU A 12 1.38 -6.71 -18.18
C LEU A 12 0.12 -7.40 -17.65
N THR A 13 -1.05 -7.07 -18.18
CA THR A 13 -2.32 -7.63 -17.72
C THR A 13 -2.40 -9.14 -17.98
N ASN A 14 -1.85 -9.60 -19.10
CA ASN A 14 -1.82 -11.01 -19.51
C ASN A 14 -0.60 -11.79 -18.97
N GLN A 15 0.38 -11.11 -18.36
CA GLN A 15 1.61 -11.69 -17.81
C GLN A 15 1.99 -10.99 -16.49
N PRO A 16 1.25 -11.21 -15.39
CA PRO A 16 1.40 -10.44 -14.14
C PRO A 16 2.76 -10.65 -13.45
N GLY A 17 3.52 -11.69 -13.81
CA GLY A 17 4.88 -11.92 -13.34
C GLY A 17 5.90 -10.95 -13.93
N ILE A 18 5.61 -10.33 -15.07
CA ILE A 18 6.51 -9.38 -15.73
C ILE A 18 6.27 -7.98 -15.18
N LYS A 19 7.28 -7.45 -14.51
CA LYS A 19 7.30 -6.07 -14.01
C LYS A 19 8.33 -5.28 -14.77
N LEU A 20 7.90 -4.16 -15.36
CA LEU A 20 8.76 -3.24 -16.10
C LEU A 20 8.84 -1.91 -15.38
N VAL A 21 9.94 -1.22 -15.57
CA VAL A 21 10.16 0.14 -15.08
C VAL A 21 10.39 1.06 -16.25
N GLY A 22 9.82 2.25 -16.16
CA GLY A 22 10.00 3.30 -17.14
C GLY A 22 9.84 4.67 -16.51
N HIS A 23 9.90 5.70 -17.32
CA HIS A 23 9.75 7.09 -16.89
C HIS A 23 8.78 7.84 -17.80
N VAL A 24 8.00 8.74 -17.19
CA VAL A 24 7.15 9.66 -17.94
C VAL A 24 8.04 10.58 -18.78
N TYR A 25 7.84 10.62 -20.08
CA TYR A 25 8.55 11.56 -20.94
C TYR A 25 7.63 12.64 -21.55
N GLY A 26 6.33 12.40 -21.54
CA GLY A 26 5.36 13.37 -22.05
C GLY A 26 3.98 13.20 -21.46
N LEU A 27 3.23 14.29 -21.49
CA LEU A 27 1.84 14.38 -21.03
C LEU A 27 1.07 15.16 -22.08
N ASN A 28 -0.09 14.64 -22.52
CA ASN A 28 -0.99 15.43 -23.33
C ASN A 28 -1.57 16.57 -22.50
N GLN A 29 -1.66 17.74 -23.11
CA GLN A 29 -2.29 18.91 -22.47
C GLN A 29 -3.82 18.90 -22.59
N TYR A 30 -4.35 18.01 -23.44
CA TYR A 30 -5.78 17.91 -23.70
C TYR A 30 -6.38 16.75 -22.91
N PHE A 31 -7.49 17.05 -22.26
CA PHE A 31 -8.34 16.06 -21.61
C PHE A 31 -9.21 15.38 -22.68
N ASN A 32 -9.22 14.07 -22.70
CA ASN A 32 -10.09 13.33 -23.60
C ASN A 32 -11.48 13.23 -22.99
N ASP A 33 -12.45 13.92 -23.58
CA ASP A 33 -13.81 14.00 -23.04
C ASP A 33 -14.54 12.64 -23.07
N ASN A 34 -14.24 11.78 -24.01
CA ASN A 34 -14.89 10.47 -24.10
C ASN A 34 -14.37 9.49 -23.04
N SER A 35 -13.06 9.43 -22.85
CA SER A 35 -12.42 8.51 -21.88
C SER A 35 -12.21 9.13 -20.50
N LYS A 36 -12.51 10.43 -20.34
CA LYS A 36 -12.29 11.20 -19.10
C LYS A 36 -10.87 11.04 -18.57
N SER A 37 -9.88 11.02 -19.47
CA SER A 37 -8.48 10.74 -19.16
C SER A 37 -7.52 11.68 -19.86
N VAL A 38 -6.29 11.74 -19.38
CA VAL A 38 -5.15 12.41 -19.99
C VAL A 38 -4.14 11.36 -20.42
N ALA A 39 -3.66 11.42 -21.66
CA ALA A 39 -2.65 10.49 -22.13
C ALA A 39 -1.29 10.82 -21.52
N VAL A 40 -0.65 9.80 -20.95
CA VAL A 40 0.70 9.87 -20.38
C VAL A 40 1.60 8.98 -21.22
N HIS A 41 2.68 9.55 -21.74
CA HIS A 41 3.66 8.82 -22.50
C HIS A 41 4.81 8.36 -21.62
N VAL A 42 5.07 7.06 -21.61
CA VAL A 42 6.09 6.43 -20.77
C VAL A 42 7.13 5.76 -21.65
N LYS A 43 8.39 6.02 -21.37
CA LYS A 43 9.52 5.30 -21.99
C LYS A 43 9.99 4.22 -21.02
N ILE A 44 9.98 2.98 -21.49
CA ILE A 44 10.47 1.83 -20.69
C ILE A 44 11.99 1.83 -20.68
N ASP A 45 12.58 1.58 -19.52
CA ASP A 45 14.02 1.53 -19.35
C ASP A 45 14.61 0.29 -20.00
N ALA A 46 15.66 0.48 -20.81
CA ALA A 46 16.32 -0.61 -21.51
C ALA A 46 16.86 -1.71 -20.55
N GLN A 47 17.33 -1.31 -19.36
CA GLN A 47 17.75 -2.25 -18.33
C GLN A 47 16.59 -3.07 -17.80
N SER A 48 15.43 -2.46 -17.59
CA SER A 48 14.22 -3.16 -17.15
C SER A 48 13.75 -4.19 -18.15
N LEU A 49 13.84 -3.90 -19.45
CA LEU A 49 13.54 -4.88 -20.51
C LEU A 49 14.48 -6.08 -20.46
N LYS A 50 15.78 -5.87 -20.22
CA LYS A 50 16.78 -6.95 -20.13
C LYS A 50 16.59 -7.86 -18.93
N THR A 51 16.21 -7.29 -17.78
CA THR A 51 16.12 -8.04 -16.52
C THR A 51 14.75 -8.68 -16.28
N SER A 52 13.71 -8.24 -16.99
CA SER A 52 12.33 -8.69 -16.76
C SER A 52 11.98 -10.03 -17.43
N GLY A 53 12.92 -10.68 -18.10
CA GLY A 53 12.66 -11.95 -18.81
C GLY A 53 11.82 -11.80 -20.08
N VAL A 54 11.67 -10.58 -20.61
CA VAL A 54 10.95 -10.29 -21.87
C VAL A 54 11.65 -10.88 -23.10
N HIS A 55 12.83 -11.52 -22.90
CA HIS A 55 13.54 -12.24 -23.97
C HIS A 55 13.01 -13.67 -24.09
N GLY A 56 12.53 -14.03 -25.26
CA GLY A 56 12.01 -15.36 -25.58
C GLY A 56 10.52 -15.38 -25.84
N SER A 57 9.75 -16.11 -25.05
CA SER A 57 8.29 -16.25 -25.21
C SER A 57 7.46 -15.04 -24.79
N ALA A 58 8.03 -14.14 -23.98
CA ALA A 58 7.36 -12.92 -23.53
C ALA A 58 7.72 -11.77 -24.47
N ARG A 59 6.96 -11.57 -25.53
CA ARG A 59 7.13 -10.44 -26.44
C ARG A 59 6.15 -9.32 -26.09
N LEU A 60 6.64 -8.07 -26.19
CA LEU A 60 5.76 -6.90 -26.16
C LEU A 60 5.24 -6.67 -27.58
N PHE A 61 3.93 -6.56 -27.70
CA PHE A 61 3.25 -6.26 -28.97
C PHE A 61 2.53 -4.93 -28.85
N ASP A 62 2.41 -4.25 -29.96
CA ASP A 62 1.56 -3.07 -30.05
C ASP A 62 0.10 -3.42 -29.72
N GLY A 63 -0.60 -2.53 -29.01
CA GLY A 63 -1.96 -2.75 -28.55
C GLY A 63 -2.11 -3.59 -27.26
N MET A 64 -1.02 -4.00 -26.61
CA MET A 64 -1.13 -4.70 -25.32
C MET A 64 -1.60 -3.76 -24.21
N TYR A 65 -2.50 -4.27 -23.35
CA TYR A 65 -2.92 -3.57 -22.15
C TYR A 65 -1.90 -3.76 -21.03
N VAL A 66 -1.54 -2.64 -20.42
CA VAL A 66 -0.62 -2.57 -19.28
C VAL A 66 -1.26 -1.79 -18.13
N SER A 67 -1.00 -2.22 -16.91
CA SER A 67 -1.32 -1.44 -15.73
C SER A 67 -0.07 -0.68 -15.29
N GLY A 68 -0.19 0.63 -15.03
CA GLY A 68 0.92 1.49 -14.65
C GLY A 68 0.66 2.20 -13.33
N LYS A 69 1.64 2.15 -12.41
CA LYS A 69 1.66 2.96 -11.18
C LYS A 69 2.74 4.02 -11.31
N ILE A 70 2.35 5.30 -11.32
CA ILE A 70 3.26 6.44 -11.44
C ILE A 70 3.66 6.91 -10.04
N ALA A 71 4.97 6.95 -9.76
CA ALA A 71 5.51 7.49 -8.51
C ALA A 71 5.64 9.01 -8.63
N THR A 72 4.67 9.75 -8.11
CA THR A 72 4.62 11.23 -8.20
C THR A 72 5.37 11.93 -7.08
N GLY A 73 6.07 11.20 -6.26
CA GLY A 73 6.87 11.68 -5.13
C GLY A 73 7.16 10.55 -4.15
N SER A 74 8.01 10.82 -3.18
CA SER A 74 8.26 9.96 -2.03
C SER A 74 8.10 10.77 -0.76
N GLN A 75 7.41 10.22 0.22
CA GLN A 75 7.27 10.78 1.54
C GLN A 75 7.62 9.71 2.55
N SER A 76 8.45 10.06 3.53
CA SER A 76 8.71 9.16 4.65
C SER A 76 7.51 9.17 5.59
N CYS A 77 6.92 8.03 5.83
CA CYS A 77 5.78 7.85 6.72
C CYS A 77 5.96 6.60 7.59
N ILE A 78 5.22 6.55 8.68
CA ILE A 78 5.08 5.32 9.46
C ILE A 78 4.09 4.44 8.72
N ALA A 79 4.50 3.24 8.35
CA ALA A 79 3.63 2.26 7.74
C ALA A 79 3.61 0.97 8.57
N LEU A 80 2.44 0.36 8.64
CA LEU A 80 2.25 -0.95 9.28
C LEU A 80 1.78 -1.95 8.22
N PRO A 81 2.08 -3.26 8.40
CA PRO A 81 1.46 -4.28 7.58
C PRO A 81 -0.06 -4.11 7.58
N SER A 82 -0.69 -4.19 6.42
CA SER A 82 -2.14 -3.97 6.29
C SER A 82 -2.96 -4.91 7.20
N LYS A 83 -2.42 -6.10 7.50
CA LYS A 83 -3.01 -7.09 8.42
C LYS A 83 -3.02 -6.65 9.90
N ALA A 84 -2.22 -5.64 10.26
CA ALA A 84 -2.17 -5.07 11.60
C ALA A 84 -3.33 -4.11 11.88
N ILE A 85 -4.03 -3.68 10.83
CA ILE A 85 -5.07 -2.67 10.91
C ILE A 85 -6.42 -3.35 10.79
N VAL A 86 -7.26 -3.15 11.79
CA VAL A 86 -8.62 -3.69 11.83
C VAL A 86 -9.63 -2.56 11.66
N SER A 87 -10.60 -2.79 10.80
CA SER A 87 -11.70 -1.84 10.56
C SER A 87 -12.95 -2.31 11.32
N THR A 88 -13.50 -1.44 12.15
CA THR A 88 -14.74 -1.67 12.90
C THR A 88 -15.53 -0.36 12.94
N ASP A 89 -16.81 -0.40 12.56
CA ASP A 89 -17.72 0.76 12.55
C ASP A 89 -17.19 1.98 11.80
N GLY A 90 -16.50 1.74 10.68
CA GLY A 90 -15.93 2.80 9.84
C GLY A 90 -14.65 3.44 10.40
N LYS A 91 -14.14 2.96 11.53
CA LYS A 91 -12.90 3.40 12.15
C LYS A 91 -11.80 2.36 11.99
N GLN A 92 -10.56 2.83 12.01
CA GLN A 92 -9.37 1.98 11.88
C GLN A 92 -8.66 1.88 13.24
N PHE A 93 -8.26 0.67 13.60
CA PHE A 93 -7.62 0.40 14.89
C PHE A 93 -6.37 -0.44 14.72
N VAL A 94 -5.43 -0.25 15.64
CA VAL A 94 -4.29 -1.13 15.87
C VAL A 94 -4.26 -1.56 17.33
N PHE A 95 -3.63 -2.70 17.59
CA PHE A 95 -3.46 -3.21 18.94
C PHE A 95 -2.01 -3.07 19.38
N ALA A 96 -1.81 -2.57 20.58
CA ALA A 96 -0.49 -2.43 21.19
C ALA A 96 -0.40 -3.25 22.46
N LEU A 97 0.76 -3.89 22.67
CA LEU A 97 1.03 -4.67 23.86
C LEU A 97 1.20 -3.74 25.08
N ASN A 98 0.50 -4.02 26.15
CA ASN A 98 0.62 -3.31 27.44
C ASN A 98 1.67 -3.99 28.31
N GLY A 99 2.77 -3.27 28.59
CA GLY A 99 3.77 -3.70 29.57
C GLY A 99 4.44 -5.04 29.27
N LYS A 100 4.95 -5.66 30.33
CA LYS A 100 5.48 -7.03 30.27
C LYS A 100 4.38 -8.03 30.64
N PRO A 101 4.38 -9.23 30.05
CA PRO A 101 3.40 -10.26 30.43
C PRO A 101 3.55 -10.62 31.92
N GLU A 102 2.45 -10.61 32.62
CA GLU A 102 2.36 -11.09 34.01
C GLU A 102 1.76 -12.49 33.99
N LYS A 103 2.41 -13.45 34.65
CA LYS A 103 1.96 -14.85 34.78
C LYS A 103 1.66 -15.55 33.42
N GLY A 104 2.29 -15.11 32.32
CA GLY A 104 2.07 -15.66 30.97
C GLY A 104 0.88 -15.05 30.21
N GLU A 105 0.16 -14.10 30.79
CA GLU A 105 -0.93 -13.41 30.15
C GLU A 105 -0.45 -12.12 29.47
N TYR A 106 -0.90 -11.90 28.22
CA TYR A 106 -0.60 -10.70 27.45
C TYR A 106 -1.84 -9.80 27.43
N SER A 107 -1.66 -8.55 27.81
CA SER A 107 -2.70 -7.53 27.72
C SER A 107 -2.44 -6.61 26.53
N PHE A 108 -3.48 -6.29 25.79
CA PHE A 108 -3.42 -5.41 24.60
C PHE A 108 -4.39 -4.25 24.77
N SER A 109 -4.00 -3.09 24.26
CA SER A 109 -4.88 -1.92 24.16
C SER A 109 -5.19 -1.63 22.71
N ARG A 110 -6.45 -1.31 22.43
CA ARG A 110 -6.93 -0.87 21.12
C ARG A 110 -6.73 0.63 20.97
N HIS A 111 -6.15 1.05 19.86
CA HIS A 111 -5.89 2.45 19.52
C HIS A 111 -6.47 2.79 18.17
N GLU A 112 -7.29 3.82 18.12
CA GLU A 112 -7.78 4.37 16.87
C GLU A 112 -6.63 5.05 16.11
N VAL A 113 -6.56 4.81 14.81
CA VAL A 113 -5.54 5.37 13.92
C VAL A 113 -6.17 5.93 12.66
N ILE A 114 -5.50 6.90 12.06
CA ILE A 114 -5.87 7.42 10.75
C ILE A 114 -4.96 6.76 9.72
N THR A 115 -5.54 6.10 8.74
CA THR A 115 -4.80 5.48 7.65
C THR A 115 -4.63 6.45 6.48
N GLY A 116 -3.52 6.30 5.76
CA GLY A 116 -3.22 7.03 4.55
C GLY A 116 -3.11 6.11 3.33
N VAL A 117 -2.05 6.29 2.54
CA VAL A 117 -1.82 5.51 1.33
C VAL A 117 -1.48 4.07 1.67
N SER A 118 -2.02 3.12 0.87
CA SER A 118 -1.69 1.70 0.97
C SER A 118 -1.15 1.17 -0.37
N ASP A 119 -0.16 0.30 -0.30
CA ASP A 119 0.34 -0.47 -1.47
C ASP A 119 -0.22 -1.91 -1.52
N GLY A 120 -1.10 -2.24 -0.56
CA GLY A 120 -1.69 -3.55 -0.37
C GLY A 120 -0.99 -4.38 0.69
N ALA A 121 0.34 -4.36 0.78
CA ALA A 121 1.12 -5.05 1.82
C ALA A 121 1.25 -4.19 3.08
N TYR A 122 1.51 -2.91 2.89
CA TYR A 122 1.67 -1.92 3.96
C TYR A 122 0.70 -0.76 3.78
N THR A 123 0.27 -0.19 4.89
CA THR A 123 -0.61 0.98 4.93
C THR A 123 0.03 2.05 5.80
N GLU A 124 0.08 3.28 5.29
CA GLU A 124 0.48 4.45 6.06
C GLU A 124 -0.45 4.63 7.26
N VAL A 125 0.13 4.92 8.43
CA VAL A 125 -0.61 5.11 9.67
C VAL A 125 -0.14 6.36 10.40
N LYS A 126 -1.08 7.23 10.75
CA LYS A 126 -0.84 8.31 11.69
C LYS A 126 -1.11 7.81 13.10
N LEU A 127 -0.05 7.44 13.80
CA LEU A 127 -0.14 6.99 15.19
C LEU A 127 -0.44 8.17 16.13
N CYS A 128 -1.26 7.92 17.14
CA CYS A 128 -1.47 8.88 18.22
C CYS A 128 -0.16 9.12 19.01
N LYS A 129 -0.10 10.26 19.72
CA LYS A 129 1.12 10.68 20.44
C LYS A 129 1.61 9.62 21.43
N HIS A 130 0.72 8.96 22.15
CA HIS A 130 1.06 7.92 23.13
C HIS A 130 1.79 6.72 22.50
N LEU A 131 1.33 6.23 21.35
CA LEU A 131 1.99 5.12 20.67
C LEU A 131 3.39 5.47 20.14
N LYS A 132 3.60 6.75 19.77
CA LYS A 132 4.91 7.22 19.30
C LYS A 132 5.92 7.36 20.43
N GLN A 133 5.49 7.85 21.61
CA GLN A 133 6.38 8.19 22.71
C GLN A 133 6.79 6.98 23.54
N GLU A 134 5.93 5.96 23.66
CA GLU A 134 6.16 4.84 24.58
C GLU A 134 6.88 3.64 23.95
N GLY A 135 7.19 3.69 22.63
CA GLY A 135 7.86 2.58 21.93
C GLY A 135 7.11 1.25 22.04
N LYS A 136 5.78 1.31 22.18
CA LYS A 136 4.92 0.12 22.34
C LYS A 136 5.06 -0.82 21.16
N LYS A 137 5.08 -2.12 21.44
CA LYS A 137 5.05 -3.17 20.43
C LYS A 137 3.64 -3.25 19.85
N ILE A 138 3.52 -3.04 18.53
CA ILE A 138 2.26 -3.14 17.80
C ILE A 138 2.11 -4.56 17.28
N VAL A 139 0.90 -5.11 17.36
CA VAL A 139 0.55 -6.41 16.80
C VAL A 139 0.51 -6.29 15.28
N THR A 140 1.33 -7.04 14.59
CA THR A 140 1.46 -6.98 13.11
C THR A 140 0.73 -8.10 12.38
N GLU A 141 0.38 -9.17 13.09
CA GLU A 141 -0.36 -10.31 12.54
C GLU A 141 -1.50 -10.71 13.45
N ASN A 142 -2.56 -11.26 12.87
CA ASN A 142 -3.73 -11.76 13.60
C ASN A 142 -4.46 -10.71 14.48
N ALA A 143 -4.32 -9.42 14.17
CA ALA A 143 -4.98 -8.34 14.90
C ALA A 143 -6.53 -8.49 14.91
N TYR A 144 -7.09 -9.13 13.89
CA TYR A 144 -8.53 -9.40 13.80
C TYR A 144 -9.04 -10.26 14.96
N TYR A 145 -8.27 -11.26 15.42
CA TYR A 145 -8.68 -12.08 16.57
C TYR A 145 -8.80 -11.27 17.87
N LEU A 146 -7.92 -10.28 18.05
CA LEU A 146 -8.02 -9.38 19.20
C LEU A 146 -9.25 -8.47 19.10
N ALA A 147 -9.63 -8.08 17.91
CA ALA A 147 -10.82 -7.28 17.70
C ALA A 147 -12.11 -8.06 18.03
N SER A 148 -12.20 -9.34 17.64
CA SER A 148 -13.36 -10.18 17.98
C SER A 148 -13.52 -10.40 19.49
N LEU A 149 -12.41 -10.57 20.21
CA LEU A 149 -12.45 -10.71 21.68
C LEU A 149 -12.92 -9.44 22.40
N THR A 150 -12.65 -8.25 21.82
CA THR A 150 -13.10 -6.98 22.42
C THR A 150 -14.54 -6.62 22.06
N GLY A 151 -15.13 -7.22 21.04
CA GLY A 151 -16.52 -7.01 20.61
C GLY A 151 -17.53 -7.82 21.43
N GLU A 152 -17.16 -8.98 21.97
CA GLU A 152 -18.05 -9.85 22.75
C GLU A 152 -18.30 -9.36 24.18
N HIS A 153 -17.51 -8.44 24.70
CA HIS A 153 -17.70 -7.89 26.06
C HIS A 153 -18.49 -6.57 26.10
N ALA A 154 -19.00 -6.08 24.99
CA ALA A 154 -19.78 -4.83 24.95
C ALA A 154 -21.29 -5.02 25.18
N ASP A 155 -21.80 -6.26 25.20
CA ASP A 155 -23.24 -6.58 25.30
C ASP A 155 -23.67 -7.19 26.67
N GLU A 156 -22.79 -7.17 27.66
CA GLU A 156 -23.15 -7.56 29.03
C GLU A 156 -22.94 -6.40 30.03
N HIS A 157 -23.79 -5.36 29.92
CA HIS A 157 -24.17 -4.50 31.08
C HIS A 157 -25.44 -3.72 30.78
#